data_df38433e7b3fbfa37002a30155d6cbaa
#
_entry.id   df38433e7b3fbfa37002a30155d6cbaa
#
_cell.length_a   1.000
_cell.length_b   1.000
_cell.length_c   1.000
_cell.angle_alpha   90.00
_cell.angle_beta   90.00
_cell.angle_gamma   90.00
#
_symmetry.space_group_name_H-M   'P 1'
#
loop_
_entity.id
_entity.type
_entity.pdbx_description
1 polymer ?
#
loop_
_entity_poly.entity_id
_entity_poly.type
_entity_poly.pdbx_seq_one_letter_code
_entity_poly.pdbx_strand_id
1 'polypeptide(L)'
;TENNTIAVVSPIKGSPAEKVGIKSGDIIESINGKKYDAKHMEDAVKQMRGKAGEKVVIGILDKNGKRKEYTLIKSPIHPQTVGSKVIENNIGYIQIISFEGKTAEEFRKNYEDLKKKNVKGLIIDLRSNPGGLVDQVIDIADQILPRASIVYTNNKNDEKEYFNSDEKESITLPMVVLVNEGSASASEILSGALQDNKAATIVGQQTYGKGVIQSVLQMGDDGGLILTTAQYFTPNGHIVHGKGITPDVKVESSQNTKNKDVQLEKAIEVMKDKIK
;
A
#
# COMPACT_ATOMS: atom_id res chain seq x y z
N THR A 1 18.72 -15.68 3.86
CA THR A 1 18.97 -16.99 4.47
C THR A 1 20.45 -17.31 4.48
N GLU A 2 21.21 -16.64 5.35
CA GLU A 2 22.56 -17.10 5.67
C GLU A 2 22.45 -18.37 6.54
N ASN A 3 23.28 -19.37 6.28
CA ASN A 3 23.40 -20.62 7.07
C ASN A 3 22.17 -21.57 7.05
N ASN A 4 21.38 -21.62 5.96
CA ASN A 4 20.24 -22.55 5.81
C ASN A 4 19.19 -22.42 6.94
N THR A 5 18.99 -21.23 7.51
CA THR A 5 18.05 -20.98 8.61
C THR A 5 16.85 -20.13 8.13
N ILE A 6 15.71 -20.21 8.83
CA ILE A 6 14.55 -19.35 8.62
C ILE A 6 14.66 -18.19 9.62
N ALA A 7 15.03 -17.00 9.13
CA ALA A 7 15.16 -15.81 9.96
C ALA A 7 13.92 -14.92 9.87
N VAL A 8 13.52 -14.33 11.00
CA VAL A 8 12.49 -13.32 11.08
C VAL A 8 13.05 -11.99 10.55
N VAL A 9 12.55 -11.51 9.42
CA VAL A 9 12.92 -10.19 8.89
C VAL A 9 12.34 -9.09 9.78
N SER A 10 11.02 -9.15 10.02
CA SER A 10 10.32 -8.27 10.95
C SER A 10 8.99 -8.90 11.33
N PRO A 11 8.59 -8.90 12.62
CA PRO A 11 7.23 -9.25 12.98
C PRO A 11 6.26 -8.16 12.48
N ILE A 12 5.10 -8.58 12.01
CA ILE A 12 4.05 -7.65 11.58
C ILE A 12 3.47 -6.96 12.82
N LYS A 13 3.38 -5.63 12.80
CA LYS A 13 2.85 -4.83 13.90
C LYS A 13 1.43 -5.26 14.30
N GLY A 14 1.18 -5.42 15.59
CA GLY A 14 -0.09 -5.91 16.13
C GLY A 14 -0.31 -7.42 16.02
N SER A 15 0.59 -8.16 15.34
CA SER A 15 0.49 -9.60 15.19
C SER A 15 0.70 -10.38 16.51
N PRO A 16 0.23 -11.62 16.58
CA PRO A 16 0.55 -12.49 17.72
C PRO A 16 2.05 -12.67 17.96
N ALA A 17 2.85 -12.70 16.90
CA ALA A 17 4.30 -12.82 17.00
C ALA A 17 4.95 -11.60 17.67
N GLU A 18 4.54 -10.39 17.29
CA GLU A 18 5.04 -9.16 17.93
C GLU A 18 4.64 -9.10 19.40
N LYS A 19 3.37 -9.44 19.72
CA LYS A 19 2.83 -9.38 21.10
C LYS A 19 3.58 -10.27 22.08
N VAL A 20 4.13 -11.40 21.63
CA VAL A 20 4.95 -12.28 22.47
C VAL A 20 6.42 -11.91 22.49
N GLY A 21 6.83 -10.88 21.72
CA GLY A 21 8.17 -10.33 21.74
C GLY A 21 9.17 -11.01 20.79
N ILE A 22 8.70 -11.70 19.75
CA ILE A 22 9.54 -12.13 18.62
C ILE A 22 10.07 -10.89 17.90
N LYS A 23 11.35 -10.90 17.52
CA LYS A 23 12.05 -9.73 16.97
C LYS A 23 12.68 -10.02 15.61
N SER A 24 13.02 -8.95 14.89
CA SER A 24 13.84 -9.04 13.69
C SER A 24 15.19 -9.71 14.01
N GLY A 25 15.60 -10.65 13.17
CA GLY A 25 16.83 -11.43 13.28
C GLY A 25 16.76 -12.64 14.20
N ASP A 26 15.62 -12.91 14.86
CA ASP A 26 15.36 -14.17 15.52
C ASP A 26 15.28 -15.29 14.48
N ILE A 27 15.68 -16.52 14.85
CA ILE A 27 15.65 -17.69 13.97
C ILE A 27 14.50 -18.62 14.39
N ILE A 28 13.66 -19.00 13.45
CA ILE A 28 12.63 -20.02 13.66
C ILE A 28 13.30 -21.38 13.50
N GLU A 29 13.47 -22.11 14.60
CA GLU A 29 14.07 -23.46 14.61
C GLU A 29 13.02 -24.57 14.48
N SER A 30 11.81 -24.36 15.04
CA SER A 30 10.76 -25.37 15.01
C SER A 30 9.36 -24.77 15.00
N ILE A 31 8.41 -25.54 14.47
CA ILE A 31 6.98 -25.23 14.52
C ILE A 31 6.25 -26.50 14.94
N ASN A 32 5.45 -26.40 16.01
CA ASN A 32 4.76 -27.54 16.63
C ASN A 32 5.70 -28.70 16.94
N GLY A 33 6.93 -28.41 17.43
CA GLY A 33 7.96 -29.38 17.77
C GLY A 33 8.74 -29.97 16.60
N LYS A 34 8.32 -29.75 15.35
CA LYS A 34 9.07 -30.19 14.15
C LYS A 34 10.08 -29.11 13.75
N LYS A 35 11.34 -29.52 13.50
CA LYS A 35 12.41 -28.61 13.04
C LYS A 35 12.23 -28.28 11.55
N TYR A 36 12.57 -27.03 11.20
CA TYR A 36 12.55 -26.53 9.85
C TYR A 36 13.83 -25.75 9.54
N ASP A 37 14.26 -25.81 8.28
CA ASP A 37 15.36 -25.05 7.72
C ASP A 37 14.89 -24.27 6.48
N ALA A 38 15.77 -23.50 5.86
CA ALA A 38 15.43 -22.67 4.71
C ALA A 38 14.89 -23.47 3.50
N LYS A 39 15.31 -24.74 3.34
CA LYS A 39 14.84 -25.61 2.26
C LYS A 39 13.35 -25.99 2.44
N HIS A 40 12.86 -25.99 3.68
CA HIS A 40 11.49 -26.34 4.04
C HIS A 40 10.64 -25.13 4.43
N MET A 41 11.01 -23.92 3.95
CA MET A 41 10.33 -22.68 4.30
C MET A 41 8.83 -22.70 3.94
N GLU A 42 8.47 -23.25 2.77
CA GLU A 42 7.06 -23.32 2.36
C GLU A 42 6.23 -24.20 3.31
N ASP A 43 6.76 -25.33 3.75
CA ASP A 43 6.11 -26.20 4.70
C ASP A 43 5.99 -25.52 6.08
N ALA A 44 7.03 -24.81 6.50
CA ALA A 44 7.00 -24.01 7.72
C ALA A 44 5.89 -22.95 7.66
N VAL A 45 5.77 -22.24 6.55
CA VAL A 45 4.70 -21.24 6.32
C VAL A 45 3.31 -21.88 6.35
N LYS A 46 3.13 -23.05 5.73
CA LYS A 46 1.85 -23.80 5.78
C LYS A 46 1.46 -24.15 7.22
N GLN A 47 2.40 -24.56 8.06
CA GLN A 47 2.12 -24.88 9.48
C GLN A 47 1.79 -23.64 10.31
N MET A 48 2.39 -22.48 10.00
CA MET A 48 2.08 -21.23 10.67
C MET A 48 0.72 -20.67 10.26
N ARG A 49 0.27 -20.91 9.02
CA ARG A 49 -1.07 -20.54 8.52
C ARG A 49 -2.14 -21.49 9.08
N GLY A 50 -3.39 -21.04 9.08
CA GLY A 50 -4.54 -21.84 9.48
C GLY A 50 -5.71 -20.95 9.91
N LYS A 51 -6.71 -21.57 10.54
CA LYS A 51 -7.93 -20.85 10.98
C LYS A 51 -7.62 -19.97 12.19
N ALA A 52 -8.28 -18.82 12.26
CA ALA A 52 -8.24 -17.97 13.46
C ALA A 52 -8.69 -18.76 14.70
N GLY A 53 -7.97 -18.58 15.82
CA GLY A 53 -8.21 -19.29 17.06
C GLY A 53 -7.38 -20.57 17.24
N GLU A 54 -6.79 -21.13 16.18
CA GLU A 54 -5.89 -22.28 16.31
C GLU A 54 -4.58 -21.89 17.00
N LYS A 55 -4.03 -22.81 17.77
CA LYS A 55 -2.74 -22.65 18.41
C LYS A 55 -1.61 -23.10 17.48
N VAL A 56 -0.49 -22.40 17.53
CA VAL A 56 0.78 -22.83 16.94
C VAL A 56 1.90 -22.57 17.93
N VAL A 57 2.80 -23.53 18.08
CA VAL A 57 4.00 -23.41 18.95
C VAL A 57 5.20 -23.13 18.04
N ILE A 58 5.92 -22.04 18.29
CA ILE A 58 7.10 -21.66 17.51
C ILE A 58 8.32 -21.65 18.42
N GLY A 59 9.30 -22.49 18.08
CA GLY A 59 10.63 -22.50 18.72
C GLY A 59 11.54 -21.50 18.06
N ILE A 60 12.04 -20.57 18.85
CA ILE A 60 12.87 -19.45 18.42
C ILE A 60 14.26 -19.56 19.07
N LEU A 61 15.30 -19.31 18.26
CA LEU A 61 16.65 -18.99 18.72
C LEU A 61 16.84 -17.48 18.58
N ASP A 62 16.97 -16.77 19.70
CA ASP A 62 17.18 -15.32 19.68
C ASP A 62 18.64 -14.96 19.32
N LYS A 63 18.90 -13.68 19.06
CA LYS A 63 20.24 -13.17 18.69
C LYS A 63 21.33 -13.45 19.73
N ASN A 64 20.94 -13.74 20.97
CA ASN A 64 21.86 -14.05 22.07
C ASN A 64 22.11 -15.57 22.22
N GLY A 65 21.60 -16.39 21.28
CA GLY A 65 21.70 -17.84 21.32
C GLY A 65 20.74 -18.51 22.31
N LYS A 66 19.76 -17.78 22.86
CA LYS A 66 18.79 -18.32 23.82
C LYS A 66 17.62 -18.89 23.08
N ARG A 67 17.28 -20.16 23.38
CA ARG A 67 16.09 -20.85 22.86
C ARG A 67 14.87 -20.54 23.70
N LYS A 68 13.76 -20.26 23.03
CA LYS A 68 12.44 -20.03 23.63
C LYS A 68 11.35 -20.65 22.76
N GLU A 69 10.31 -21.14 23.39
CA GLU A 69 9.08 -21.55 22.71
C GLU A 69 7.97 -20.56 23.01
N TYR A 70 7.26 -20.17 21.96
CA TYR A 70 6.12 -19.28 22.04
C TYR A 70 4.86 -20.00 21.54
N THR A 71 3.84 -20.07 22.37
CA THR A 71 2.51 -20.51 21.93
C THR A 71 1.73 -19.31 21.44
N LEU A 72 1.42 -19.28 20.14
CA LEU A 72 0.65 -18.22 19.49
C LEU A 72 -0.75 -18.71 19.17
N ILE A 73 -1.72 -17.81 19.26
CA ILE A 73 -3.07 -18.02 18.73
C ILE A 73 -3.12 -17.38 17.37
N LYS A 74 -3.39 -18.17 16.33
CA LYS A 74 -3.52 -17.67 14.96
C LYS A 74 -4.67 -16.66 14.90
N SER A 75 -4.44 -15.53 14.27
CA SER A 75 -5.44 -14.48 14.07
C SER A 75 -5.28 -13.90 12.67
N PRO A 76 -6.32 -13.27 12.10
CA PRO A 76 -6.15 -12.50 10.88
C PRO A 76 -5.04 -11.48 11.07
N ILE A 77 -4.08 -11.47 10.17
CA ILE A 77 -2.96 -10.52 10.17
C ILE A 77 -3.25 -9.52 9.08
N HIS A 78 -3.41 -8.26 9.47
CA HIS A 78 -3.55 -7.15 8.55
C HIS A 78 -2.24 -6.35 8.60
N PRO A 79 -1.35 -6.48 7.60
CA PRO A 79 -0.17 -5.63 7.51
C PRO A 79 -0.62 -4.17 7.49
N GLN A 80 0.06 -3.32 8.27
CA GLN A 80 -0.21 -1.90 8.20
C GLN A 80 0.23 -1.39 6.82
N THR A 81 -0.72 -0.87 6.06
CA THR A 81 -0.52 -0.41 4.68
C THR A 81 -0.33 1.10 4.58
N VAL A 82 -0.69 1.84 5.63
CA VAL A 82 -0.58 3.30 5.67
C VAL A 82 0.26 3.75 6.86
N GLY A 83 1.26 4.57 6.58
CA GLY A 83 2.07 5.25 7.61
C GLY A 83 2.04 6.75 7.43
N SER A 84 2.12 7.52 8.53
CA SER A 84 2.15 8.98 8.45
C SER A 84 3.13 9.61 9.42
N LYS A 85 3.59 10.79 9.04
CA LYS A 85 4.43 11.66 9.88
C LYS A 85 4.23 13.12 9.49
N VAL A 86 4.53 14.04 10.40
CA VAL A 86 4.71 15.45 10.06
C VAL A 86 6.16 15.64 9.64
N ILE A 87 6.36 16.31 8.54
CA ILE A 87 7.68 16.70 8.03
C ILE A 87 7.85 18.21 8.12
N GLU A 88 8.94 18.76 7.56
CA GLU A 88 9.24 20.20 7.65
C GLU A 88 8.06 21.07 7.18
N ASN A 89 8.02 22.32 7.69
CA ASN A 89 6.99 23.31 7.37
C ASN A 89 5.54 22.91 7.69
N ASN A 90 5.33 22.02 8.67
CA ASN A 90 4.01 21.52 9.03
C ASN A 90 3.29 20.82 7.89
N ILE A 91 4.03 20.13 7.02
CA ILE A 91 3.48 19.30 5.95
C ILE A 91 3.20 17.90 6.51
N GLY A 92 1.98 17.41 6.32
CA GLY A 92 1.63 16.03 6.55
C GLY A 92 2.17 15.14 5.43
N TYR A 93 2.77 14.02 5.79
CA TYR A 93 3.22 13.00 4.84
C TYR A 93 2.51 11.70 5.16
N ILE A 94 1.85 11.11 4.17
CA ILE A 94 1.19 9.80 4.24
C ILE A 94 1.79 8.91 3.17
N GLN A 95 2.33 7.76 3.57
CA GLN A 95 2.75 6.71 2.65
C GLN A 95 1.69 5.61 2.60
N ILE A 96 1.29 5.22 1.39
CA ILE A 96 0.41 4.07 1.14
C ILE A 96 1.24 3.01 0.41
N ILE A 97 1.46 1.86 1.05
CA ILE A 97 2.34 0.80 0.53
C ILE A 97 1.61 -0.13 -0.43
N SER A 98 0.33 -0.41 -0.15
CA SER A 98 -0.57 -1.22 -0.97
C SER A 98 -2.02 -0.88 -0.63
N PHE A 99 -2.96 -1.35 -1.45
CA PHE A 99 -4.39 -1.19 -1.18
C PHE A 99 -4.99 -2.54 -0.74
N GLU A 100 -5.01 -2.77 0.57
CA GLU A 100 -5.52 -3.96 1.23
C GLU A 100 -6.86 -3.67 1.94
N GLY A 101 -7.54 -4.68 2.46
CA GLY A 101 -8.90 -4.56 3.00
C GLY A 101 -9.15 -3.55 4.13
N LYS A 102 -8.12 -2.86 4.67
CA LYS A 102 -8.25 -1.82 5.70
C LYS A 102 -7.52 -0.52 5.36
N THR A 103 -7.01 -0.40 4.16
CA THR A 103 -6.17 0.74 3.77
C THR A 103 -6.94 2.06 3.84
N ALA A 104 -8.22 2.08 3.45
CA ALA A 104 -9.05 3.28 3.53
C ALA A 104 -9.34 3.71 4.98
N GLU A 105 -9.58 2.76 5.88
CA GLU A 105 -9.72 3.03 7.33
C GLU A 105 -8.41 3.56 7.93
N GLU A 106 -7.28 2.93 7.58
CA GLU A 106 -5.95 3.36 8.01
C GLU A 106 -5.61 4.76 7.47
N PHE A 107 -5.94 5.05 6.21
CA PHE A 107 -5.75 6.37 5.62
C PHE A 107 -6.52 7.44 6.40
N ARG A 108 -7.81 7.23 6.64
CA ARG A 108 -8.66 8.12 7.44
C ARG A 108 -8.05 8.41 8.80
N LYS A 109 -7.68 7.36 9.54
CA LYS A 109 -7.07 7.50 10.86
C LYS A 109 -5.77 8.31 10.83
N ASN A 110 -4.87 8.00 9.89
CA ASN A 110 -3.61 8.71 9.73
C ASN A 110 -3.82 10.18 9.36
N TYR A 111 -4.80 10.47 8.49
CA TYR A 111 -5.17 11.85 8.14
C TYR A 111 -5.73 12.62 9.35
N GLU A 112 -6.66 12.04 10.11
CA GLU A 112 -7.21 12.67 11.31
C GLU A 112 -6.12 12.95 12.37
N ASP A 113 -5.14 12.07 12.51
CA ASP A 113 -4.00 12.29 13.41
C ASP A 113 -3.07 13.43 12.93
N LEU A 114 -2.91 13.61 11.63
CA LEU A 114 -2.20 14.76 11.04
C LEU A 114 -3.01 16.06 11.18
N LYS A 115 -4.32 16.00 10.98
CA LYS A 115 -5.24 17.15 11.13
C LYS A 115 -5.19 17.71 12.54
N LYS A 116 -5.15 16.85 13.58
CA LYS A 116 -4.94 17.28 14.99
C LYS A 116 -3.61 18.01 15.21
N LYS A 117 -2.61 17.76 14.35
CA LYS A 117 -1.31 18.44 14.40
C LYS A 117 -1.27 19.74 13.57
N ASN A 118 -2.41 20.16 13.04
CA ASN A 118 -2.58 21.39 12.26
C ASN A 118 -1.63 21.46 11.03
N VAL A 119 -1.51 20.35 10.28
CA VAL A 119 -0.73 20.35 9.04
C VAL A 119 -1.37 21.31 8.02
N LYS A 120 -0.54 21.96 7.21
CA LYS A 120 -0.95 23.00 6.24
C LYS A 120 -1.09 22.44 4.81
N GLY A 121 -0.59 21.26 4.55
CA GLY A 121 -0.65 20.58 3.27
C GLY A 121 -0.36 19.09 3.44
N LEU A 122 -0.65 18.29 2.42
CA LEU A 122 -0.53 16.85 2.47
C LEU A 122 0.29 16.30 1.29
N ILE A 123 1.33 15.54 1.58
CA ILE A 123 2.05 14.74 0.59
C ILE A 123 1.62 13.29 0.75
N ILE A 124 1.06 12.70 -0.32
CA ILE A 124 0.70 11.27 -0.40
C ILE A 124 1.77 10.57 -1.23
N ASP A 125 2.44 9.58 -0.65
CA ASP A 125 3.49 8.82 -1.33
C ASP A 125 2.96 7.46 -1.78
N LEU A 126 2.86 7.29 -3.10
CA LEU A 126 2.45 6.07 -3.79
C LEU A 126 3.63 5.40 -4.51
N ARG A 127 4.86 5.84 -4.29
CA ARG A 127 6.03 5.25 -4.94
C ARG A 127 6.18 3.79 -4.54
N SER A 128 6.45 2.95 -5.53
CA SER A 128 6.60 1.50 -5.38
C SER A 128 5.36 0.79 -4.79
N ASN A 129 4.20 1.42 -4.88
CA ASN A 129 2.92 0.82 -4.52
C ASN A 129 2.31 0.11 -5.75
N PRO A 130 2.26 -1.23 -5.79
CA PRO A 130 1.80 -1.99 -6.95
C PRO A 130 0.27 -1.95 -7.16
N GLY A 131 -0.45 -1.26 -6.29
CA GLY A 131 -1.90 -1.20 -6.28
C GLY A 131 -2.53 -2.13 -5.24
N GLY A 132 -3.64 -2.73 -5.59
CA GLY A 132 -4.43 -3.63 -4.74
C GLY A 132 -5.92 -3.53 -5.03
N LEU A 133 -6.74 -3.53 -3.98
CA LEU A 133 -8.18 -3.59 -4.05
C LEU A 133 -8.78 -2.28 -4.58
N VAL A 134 -9.69 -2.39 -5.55
CA VAL A 134 -10.33 -1.23 -6.21
C VAL A 134 -11.27 -0.50 -5.25
N ASP A 135 -12.03 -1.22 -4.42
CA ASP A 135 -12.89 -0.63 -3.39
C ASP A 135 -12.11 0.28 -2.44
N GLN A 136 -10.92 -0.15 -2.01
CA GLN A 136 -10.09 0.64 -1.09
C GLN A 136 -9.58 1.95 -1.71
N VAL A 137 -9.21 1.95 -2.98
CA VAL A 137 -8.79 3.19 -3.64
C VAL A 137 -9.96 4.12 -3.91
N ILE A 138 -11.14 3.59 -4.24
CA ILE A 138 -12.37 4.40 -4.39
C ILE A 138 -12.70 5.06 -3.06
N ASP A 139 -12.70 4.30 -1.95
CA ASP A 139 -12.98 4.82 -0.61
C ASP A 139 -11.97 5.90 -0.17
N ILE A 140 -10.70 5.79 -0.57
CA ILE A 140 -9.69 6.85 -0.29
C ILE A 140 -9.93 8.08 -1.17
N ALA A 141 -10.21 7.88 -2.44
CA ALA A 141 -10.49 8.99 -3.35
C ALA A 141 -11.77 9.75 -2.91
N ASP A 142 -12.79 9.03 -2.42
CA ASP A 142 -14.01 9.61 -1.87
C ASP A 142 -13.77 10.46 -0.62
N GLN A 143 -12.85 10.04 0.26
CA GLN A 143 -12.45 10.85 1.42
C GLN A 143 -11.69 12.13 1.03
N ILE A 144 -11.07 12.17 -0.14
CA ILE A 144 -10.23 13.30 -0.60
C ILE A 144 -11.03 14.26 -1.46
N LEU A 145 -11.77 13.75 -2.44
CA LEU A 145 -12.45 14.54 -3.46
C LEU A 145 -13.82 15.05 -2.97
N PRO A 146 -14.21 16.28 -3.30
CA PRO A 146 -15.63 16.64 -3.28
C PRO A 146 -16.37 15.77 -4.31
N ARG A 147 -17.65 16.03 -4.52
CA ARG A 147 -18.39 15.31 -5.57
C ARG A 147 -17.72 15.42 -6.93
N ALA A 148 -17.15 14.31 -7.39
CA ALA A 148 -16.36 14.25 -8.61
C ALA A 148 -16.31 12.83 -9.18
N SER A 149 -15.92 12.68 -10.44
CA SER A 149 -15.59 11.36 -11.00
C SER A 149 -14.21 10.92 -10.50
N ILE A 150 -14.12 9.67 -10.07
CA ILE A 150 -12.85 9.04 -9.63
C ILE A 150 -12.21 8.27 -10.79
N VAL A 151 -12.99 7.39 -11.41
CA VAL A 151 -12.55 6.51 -12.49
C VAL A 151 -13.78 5.98 -13.22
N TYR A 152 -13.65 5.63 -14.48
CA TYR A 152 -14.65 4.79 -15.12
C TYR A 152 -14.01 3.58 -15.79
N THR A 153 -14.79 2.51 -15.90
CA THR A 153 -14.37 1.28 -16.57
C THR A 153 -15.14 1.11 -17.88
N ASN A 154 -14.52 0.40 -18.80
CA ASN A 154 -15.18 -0.03 -20.04
C ASN A 154 -14.89 -1.52 -20.24
N ASN A 155 -15.94 -2.32 -20.41
CA ASN A 155 -15.85 -3.74 -20.62
C ASN A 155 -15.82 -4.10 -22.13
N LYS A 156 -15.71 -5.39 -22.44
CA LYS A 156 -15.68 -5.89 -23.83
C LYS A 156 -16.96 -5.59 -24.66
N ASN A 157 -18.07 -5.27 -24.01
CA ASN A 157 -19.32 -4.94 -24.66
C ASN A 157 -19.50 -3.41 -24.84
N ASP A 158 -18.46 -2.63 -24.55
CA ASP A 158 -18.48 -1.16 -24.55
C ASP A 158 -19.41 -0.55 -23.50
N GLU A 159 -19.70 -1.29 -22.42
CA GLU A 159 -20.47 -0.82 -21.28
C GLU A 159 -19.56 -0.11 -20.30
N LYS A 160 -19.91 1.12 -19.95
CA LYS A 160 -19.15 1.97 -19.03
C LYS A 160 -19.79 1.97 -17.65
N GLU A 161 -18.95 1.80 -16.65
CA GLU A 161 -19.32 1.95 -15.24
C GLU A 161 -18.50 3.08 -14.62
N TYR A 162 -19.18 4.03 -13.95
CA TYR A 162 -18.56 5.21 -13.35
C TYR A 162 -18.52 5.09 -11.84
N PHE A 163 -17.36 5.37 -11.27
CA PHE A 163 -17.15 5.47 -9.83
C PHE A 163 -16.95 6.94 -9.49
N ASN A 164 -17.79 7.45 -8.60
CA ASN A 164 -17.79 8.86 -8.23
C ASN A 164 -17.65 8.99 -6.72
N SER A 165 -17.04 10.09 -6.26
CA SER A 165 -17.08 10.49 -4.86
C SER A 165 -18.45 11.10 -4.51
N ASP A 166 -18.82 10.96 -3.24
CA ASP A 166 -19.98 11.64 -2.69
C ASP A 166 -19.57 13.00 -2.08
N GLU A 167 -20.46 13.77 -1.50
CA GLU A 167 -20.16 15.10 -0.97
C GLU A 167 -19.92 15.12 0.55
N LYS A 168 -19.87 13.95 1.20
CA LYS A 168 -19.91 13.87 2.66
C LYS A 168 -18.62 14.35 3.33
N GLU A 169 -17.49 14.03 2.74
CA GLU A 169 -16.18 14.40 3.27
C GLU A 169 -15.26 14.81 2.11
N SER A 170 -14.44 15.82 2.32
CA SER A 170 -13.36 16.16 1.38
C SER A 170 -12.19 16.79 2.10
N ILE A 171 -10.98 16.52 1.61
CA ILE A 171 -9.77 17.14 2.14
C ILE A 171 -9.47 18.40 1.34
N THR A 172 -9.62 19.55 1.97
CA THR A 172 -9.40 20.86 1.34
C THR A 172 -7.94 21.34 1.40
N LEU A 173 -7.06 20.61 2.07
CA LEU A 173 -5.65 20.96 2.15
C LEU A 173 -4.98 20.86 0.76
N PRO A 174 -4.03 21.76 0.44
CA PRO A 174 -3.18 21.58 -0.71
C PRO A 174 -2.51 20.21 -0.71
N MET A 175 -2.50 19.52 -1.86
CA MET A 175 -1.95 18.19 -1.98
C MET A 175 -0.90 18.05 -3.06
N VAL A 176 0.06 17.15 -2.79
CA VAL A 176 1.04 16.64 -3.76
C VAL A 176 1.03 15.11 -3.66
N VAL A 177 1.10 14.42 -4.79
CA VAL A 177 1.22 12.96 -4.84
C VAL A 177 2.56 12.59 -5.45
N LEU A 178 3.31 11.75 -4.74
CA LEU A 178 4.56 11.16 -5.24
C LEU A 178 4.28 9.83 -5.93
N VAL A 179 4.80 9.68 -7.15
CA VAL A 179 4.68 8.46 -7.96
C VAL A 179 6.02 8.08 -8.59
N ASN A 180 6.18 6.79 -8.92
CA ASN A 180 7.30 6.30 -9.72
C ASN A 180 6.86 5.10 -10.60
N GLU A 181 7.81 4.49 -11.31
CA GLU A 181 7.59 3.33 -12.17
C GLU A 181 7.03 2.10 -11.43
N GLY A 182 7.13 2.05 -10.11
CA GLY A 182 6.51 1.01 -9.26
C GLY A 182 5.08 1.33 -8.83
N SER A 183 4.57 2.54 -9.12
CA SER A 183 3.18 2.92 -8.86
C SER A 183 2.29 2.31 -9.94
N ALA A 184 1.38 1.40 -9.58
CA ALA A 184 0.59 0.65 -10.55
C ALA A 184 -0.87 0.47 -10.12
N SER A 185 -1.76 0.21 -11.10
CA SER A 185 -3.16 -0.21 -10.85
C SER A 185 -3.92 0.80 -9.97
N ALA A 186 -4.35 0.42 -8.74
CA ALA A 186 -5.05 1.31 -7.80
C ALA A 186 -4.29 2.62 -7.52
N SER A 187 -2.94 2.59 -7.49
CA SER A 187 -2.13 3.82 -7.36
C SER A 187 -2.33 4.76 -8.54
N GLU A 188 -2.53 4.21 -9.74
CA GLU A 188 -2.79 4.98 -10.95
C GLU A 188 -4.22 5.52 -10.99
N ILE A 189 -5.19 4.77 -10.43
CA ILE A 189 -6.56 5.26 -10.24
C ILE A 189 -6.54 6.48 -9.32
N LEU A 190 -5.88 6.39 -8.15
CA LEU A 190 -5.84 7.51 -7.20
C LEU A 190 -5.11 8.72 -7.79
N SER A 191 -3.90 8.52 -8.34
CA SER A 191 -3.13 9.64 -8.90
C SER A 191 -3.82 10.28 -10.10
N GLY A 192 -4.43 9.49 -10.99
CA GLY A 192 -5.19 9.99 -12.14
C GLY A 192 -6.46 10.74 -11.73
N ALA A 193 -7.19 10.22 -10.73
CA ALA A 193 -8.36 10.90 -10.17
C ALA A 193 -8.00 12.26 -9.59
N LEU A 194 -6.93 12.32 -8.78
CA LEU A 194 -6.52 13.57 -8.13
C LEU A 194 -5.93 14.58 -9.13
N GLN A 195 -5.22 14.10 -10.16
CA GLN A 195 -4.70 14.94 -11.25
C GLN A 195 -5.83 15.56 -12.07
N ASP A 196 -6.73 14.74 -12.59
CA ASP A 196 -7.79 15.20 -13.50
C ASP A 196 -8.78 16.13 -12.80
N ASN A 197 -9.05 15.92 -11.51
CA ASN A 197 -9.87 16.81 -10.68
C ASN A 197 -9.10 18.01 -10.13
N LYS A 198 -7.81 18.18 -10.48
CA LYS A 198 -6.94 19.26 -9.97
C LYS A 198 -6.85 19.34 -8.46
N ALA A 199 -7.08 18.23 -7.78
CA ALA A 199 -7.03 18.12 -6.32
C ALA A 199 -5.59 18.00 -5.79
N ALA A 200 -4.67 17.46 -6.63
CA ALA A 200 -3.26 17.36 -6.28
C ALA A 200 -2.35 17.65 -7.47
N THR A 201 -1.09 17.99 -7.18
CA THR A 201 0.00 18.01 -8.18
C THR A 201 0.76 16.69 -8.10
N ILE A 202 0.91 16.00 -9.22
CA ILE A 202 1.61 14.71 -9.30
C ILE A 202 3.10 14.98 -9.57
N VAL A 203 3.97 14.44 -8.71
CA VAL A 203 5.43 14.64 -8.76
C VAL A 203 6.14 13.30 -8.82
N GLY A 204 7.13 13.16 -9.67
CA GLY A 204 7.97 11.96 -9.77
C GLY A 204 8.17 11.45 -11.19
N GLN A 205 8.06 10.14 -11.37
CA GLN A 205 8.27 9.47 -12.66
C GLN A 205 6.97 8.93 -13.23
N GLN A 206 6.99 8.60 -14.53
CA GLN A 206 5.90 7.88 -15.19
C GLN A 206 5.53 6.63 -14.42
N THR A 207 4.23 6.39 -14.21
CA THR A 207 3.76 5.19 -13.54
C THR A 207 3.77 3.96 -14.46
N TYR A 208 3.49 2.80 -13.91
CA TYR A 208 3.65 1.51 -14.59
C TYR A 208 2.77 1.31 -15.83
N GLY A 209 1.52 1.77 -15.80
CA GLY A 209 0.58 1.58 -16.91
C GLY A 209 -0.24 0.30 -16.85
N LYS A 210 -0.67 -0.15 -15.66
CA LYS A 210 -1.60 -1.29 -15.51
C LYS A 210 -3.04 -0.79 -15.45
N GLY A 211 -3.64 -0.46 -16.60
CA GLY A 211 -4.97 0.10 -16.73
C GLY A 211 -6.09 -0.93 -16.95
N VAL A 212 -6.01 -2.10 -16.30
CA VAL A 212 -6.99 -3.20 -16.43
C VAL A 212 -7.48 -3.69 -15.07
N ILE A 213 -8.74 -4.11 -15.03
CA ILE A 213 -9.36 -4.76 -13.88
C ILE A 213 -9.37 -6.26 -14.10
N GLN A 214 -8.94 -6.99 -13.08
CA GLN A 214 -8.92 -8.44 -13.06
C GLN A 214 -9.91 -8.96 -12.01
N SER A 215 -10.77 -9.88 -12.41
CA SER A 215 -11.67 -10.59 -11.52
C SER A 215 -11.13 -11.99 -11.24
N VAL A 216 -11.18 -12.40 -9.97
CA VAL A 216 -10.83 -13.75 -9.55
C VAL A 216 -12.12 -14.57 -9.48
N LEU A 217 -12.24 -15.56 -10.36
CA LEU A 217 -13.35 -16.51 -10.36
C LEU A 217 -12.90 -17.79 -9.67
N GLN A 218 -13.54 -18.14 -8.57
CA GLN A 218 -13.24 -19.39 -7.88
C GLN A 218 -13.78 -20.57 -8.69
N MET A 219 -12.93 -21.55 -8.94
CA MET A 219 -13.26 -22.75 -9.73
C MET A 219 -13.06 -23.99 -8.84
N GLY A 220 -14.16 -24.46 -8.25
CA GLY A 220 -14.12 -25.56 -7.29
C GLY A 220 -13.40 -25.20 -5.99
N ASP A 221 -12.98 -26.22 -5.25
CA ASP A 221 -12.42 -26.05 -3.89
C ASP A 221 -10.95 -25.60 -3.88
N ASP A 222 -10.19 -25.89 -4.94
CA ASP A 222 -8.72 -25.73 -4.97
C ASP A 222 -8.19 -24.84 -6.11
N GLY A 223 -9.05 -24.24 -6.94
CA GLY A 223 -8.61 -23.49 -8.12
C GLY A 223 -9.29 -22.13 -8.29
N GLY A 224 -8.60 -21.21 -8.96
CA GLY A 224 -9.15 -19.91 -9.34
C GLY A 224 -8.67 -19.48 -10.72
N LEU A 225 -9.53 -18.81 -11.47
CA LEU A 225 -9.24 -18.22 -12.75
C LEU A 225 -9.18 -16.70 -12.61
N ILE A 226 -8.08 -16.10 -13.03
CA ILE A 226 -7.93 -14.64 -13.07
C ILE A 226 -8.23 -14.19 -14.50
N LEU A 227 -9.27 -13.39 -14.67
CA LEU A 227 -9.68 -12.85 -15.97
C LEU A 227 -9.60 -11.33 -15.96
N THR A 228 -9.06 -10.76 -17.03
CA THR A 228 -9.22 -9.33 -17.31
C THR A 228 -10.64 -9.09 -17.81
N THR A 229 -11.42 -8.31 -17.07
CA THR A 229 -12.85 -8.08 -17.32
C THR A 229 -13.16 -6.70 -17.87
N ALA A 230 -12.33 -5.70 -17.56
CA ALA A 230 -12.52 -4.33 -18.01
C ALA A 230 -11.17 -3.59 -18.12
N GLN A 231 -11.19 -2.50 -18.88
CA GLN A 231 -10.16 -1.48 -18.88
C GLN A 231 -10.67 -0.26 -18.12
N TYR A 232 -9.82 0.42 -17.38
CA TYR A 232 -10.20 1.64 -16.71
C TYR A 232 -9.51 2.88 -17.31
N PHE A 233 -10.16 4.02 -17.13
CA PHE A 233 -9.78 5.31 -17.65
C PHE A 233 -9.86 6.35 -16.55
N THR A 234 -9.01 7.38 -16.62
CA THR A 234 -9.11 8.51 -15.71
C THR A 234 -10.42 9.29 -15.95
N PRO A 235 -10.84 10.17 -15.03
CA PRO A 235 -12.06 10.98 -15.21
C PRO A 235 -12.15 11.69 -16.56
N ASN A 236 -11.03 12.22 -17.07
CA ASN A 236 -10.96 12.91 -18.38
C ASN A 236 -10.80 11.96 -19.58
N GLY A 237 -10.84 10.65 -19.36
CA GLY A 237 -10.78 9.65 -20.44
C GLY A 237 -9.38 9.27 -20.88
N HIS A 238 -8.33 9.59 -20.11
CA HIS A 238 -6.99 9.16 -20.46
C HIS A 238 -6.84 7.64 -20.28
N ILE A 239 -6.23 7.00 -21.28
CA ILE A 239 -5.91 5.58 -21.26
C ILE A 239 -4.72 5.36 -20.33
N VAL A 240 -4.92 4.58 -19.26
CA VAL A 240 -3.84 4.22 -18.33
C VAL A 240 -3.08 2.98 -18.81
N HIS A 241 -3.79 2.02 -19.45
CA HIS A 241 -3.17 0.76 -19.88
C HIS A 241 -2.07 0.98 -20.92
N GLY A 242 -0.86 0.50 -20.62
CA GLY A 242 0.35 0.65 -21.45
C GLY A 242 0.93 2.07 -21.50
N LYS A 243 0.30 3.05 -20.82
CA LYS A 243 0.77 4.45 -20.80
C LYS A 243 1.13 4.96 -19.42
N GLY A 244 0.36 4.57 -18.39
CA GLY A 244 0.51 5.09 -17.04
C GLY A 244 0.04 6.54 -16.89
N ILE A 245 0.26 7.08 -15.69
CA ILE A 245 0.02 8.48 -15.35
C ILE A 245 1.32 9.26 -15.52
N THR A 246 1.28 10.32 -16.32
CA THR A 246 2.41 11.23 -16.47
C THR A 246 2.39 12.27 -15.36
N PRO A 247 3.44 12.39 -14.54
CA PRO A 247 3.48 13.39 -13.49
C PRO A 247 3.49 14.82 -14.05
N ASP A 248 2.89 15.76 -13.32
CA ASP A 248 2.90 17.19 -13.65
C ASP A 248 4.31 17.78 -13.53
N VAL A 249 5.06 17.27 -12.54
CA VAL A 249 6.46 17.64 -12.30
C VAL A 249 7.32 16.39 -12.36
N LYS A 250 8.04 16.24 -13.47
CA LYS A 250 8.94 15.08 -13.67
C LYS A 250 10.21 15.23 -12.86
N VAL A 251 10.52 14.20 -12.07
CA VAL A 251 11.75 14.11 -11.25
C VAL A 251 12.26 12.68 -11.27
N GLU A 252 13.42 12.47 -11.90
CA GLU A 252 14.06 11.15 -11.90
C GLU A 252 14.58 10.76 -10.51
N SER A 253 14.54 9.46 -10.20
CA SER A 253 15.20 8.96 -9.00
C SER A 253 16.71 9.03 -9.20
N SER A 254 17.43 9.71 -8.32
CA SER A 254 18.89 9.79 -8.41
C SER A 254 19.50 8.51 -7.82
N GLN A 255 20.04 7.66 -8.70
CA GLN A 255 20.80 6.47 -8.29
C GLN A 255 22.15 6.82 -7.62
N ASN A 256 22.64 8.05 -7.74
CA ASN A 256 23.99 8.46 -7.34
C ASN A 256 24.09 9.31 -6.07
N THR A 257 23.00 9.72 -5.47
CA THR A 257 23.03 10.48 -4.22
C THR A 257 22.75 9.55 -3.04
N LYS A 258 23.78 8.94 -2.49
CA LYS A 258 23.71 8.27 -1.17
C LYS A 258 23.10 9.26 -0.18
N ASN A 259 21.84 9.06 0.23
CA ASN A 259 21.09 9.75 1.28
C ASN A 259 20.20 10.97 0.90
N LYS A 260 19.90 11.26 -0.38
CA LYS A 260 18.94 12.33 -0.70
C LYS A 260 17.75 11.81 -1.51
N ASP A 261 16.54 11.99 -0.98
CA ASP A 261 15.29 11.71 -1.70
C ASP A 261 14.88 12.96 -2.52
N VAL A 262 15.48 13.09 -3.71
CA VAL A 262 15.26 14.25 -4.60
C VAL A 262 13.79 14.42 -5.01
N GLN A 263 13.03 13.33 -5.11
CA GLN A 263 11.61 13.39 -5.43
C GLN A 263 10.81 13.97 -4.26
N LEU A 264 11.10 13.54 -3.03
CA LEU A 264 10.48 14.09 -1.83
C LEU A 264 10.88 15.56 -1.62
N GLU A 265 12.16 15.91 -1.82
CA GLU A 265 12.63 17.31 -1.75
C GLU A 265 11.84 18.19 -2.74
N LYS A 266 11.63 17.72 -3.97
CA LYS A 266 10.84 18.45 -4.97
C LYS A 266 9.35 18.53 -4.61
N ALA A 267 8.78 17.47 -4.07
CA ALA A 267 7.39 17.50 -3.58
C ALA A 267 7.20 18.53 -2.46
N ILE A 268 8.17 18.63 -1.55
CA ILE A 268 8.17 19.64 -0.48
C ILE A 268 8.29 21.06 -1.07
N GLU A 269 9.16 21.26 -2.07
CA GLU A 269 9.28 22.55 -2.76
C GLU A 269 7.95 22.97 -3.40
N VAL A 270 7.32 22.07 -4.17
CA VAL A 270 6.00 22.30 -4.79
C VAL A 270 4.94 22.58 -3.73
N MET A 271 4.96 21.86 -2.61
CA MET A 271 4.03 22.08 -1.51
C MET A 271 4.23 23.45 -0.86
N LYS A 272 5.47 23.88 -0.65
CA LYS A 272 5.77 25.21 -0.08
C LYS A 272 5.16 26.34 -0.90
N ASP A 273 5.12 26.21 -2.22
CA ASP A 273 4.50 27.23 -3.09
C ASP A 273 2.97 27.22 -3.00
N LYS A 274 2.35 26.08 -2.67
CA LYS A 274 0.89 25.95 -2.50
C LYS A 274 0.37 26.43 -1.12
N ILE A 275 1.21 26.47 -0.10
CA ILE A 275 0.81 26.81 1.29
C ILE A 275 1.22 28.24 1.70
N LYS A 276 1.82 29.01 0.77
CA LYS A 276 2.08 30.46 0.94
C LYS A 276 0.76 31.23 0.92
#